data_e218be026b2a6541ddb714a908d77013
#
_entry.id   e218be026b2a6541ddb714a908d77013
#
_cell.length_a   1.000
_cell.length_b   1.000
_cell.length_c   1.000
_cell.angle_alpha   90.00
_cell.angle_beta   90.00
_cell.angle_gamma   90.00
#
_symmetry.space_group_name_H-M   'P 1'
#
loop_
_entity.id
_entity.type
_entity.pdbx_description
1 polymer ?
#
loop_
_entity_poly.entity_id
_entity_poly.type
_entity_poly.pdbx_seq_one_letter_code
_entity_poly.pdbx_strand_id
1 'polypeptide(L)'
;MIVGAQAADPDRFAERIVEERGIVFSLRKVRGLLAGKVGEDQIEGKARELLDAAVAKRLASGQTVVLAIEGFDPAERDRYVRLAHANRRPRHLILLEARREQVQDEERPGLDELRRALDANELGKEGFATTLRLGGNALSELKRIVFAAPPRDD
;
A
#
# COMPACT_ATOMS: atom_id res chain seq x y z
N MET A 1 1.60 -4.12 -1.17
CA MET A 1 1.27 -2.91 -0.39
C MET A 1 2.47 -1.98 -0.44
N ILE A 2 2.27 -0.76 -0.87
CA ILE A 2 3.31 0.28 -0.95
C ILE A 2 2.94 1.38 0.05
N VAL A 3 3.79 1.58 1.04
CA VAL A 3 3.52 2.45 2.19
C VAL A 3 4.56 3.55 2.26
N GLY A 4 4.14 4.76 2.51
CA GLY A 4 5.07 5.88 2.67
C GLY A 4 4.41 7.13 3.24
N ALA A 5 5.26 8.08 3.66
CA ALA A 5 4.81 9.40 4.05
C ALA A 5 4.20 10.15 2.86
N GLN A 6 3.42 11.18 3.14
CA GLN A 6 2.82 12.02 2.09
C GLN A 6 3.85 12.50 1.07
N ALA A 7 5.02 12.95 1.54
CA ALA A 7 6.08 13.46 0.68
C ALA A 7 6.67 12.39 -0.24
N ALA A 8 6.62 11.12 0.13
CA ALA A 8 7.09 10.01 -0.71
C ALA A 8 6.13 9.67 -1.85
N ASP A 9 4.89 10.15 -1.76
CA ASP A 9 3.82 9.95 -2.75
C ASP A 9 3.69 8.49 -3.22
N PRO A 10 3.18 7.59 -2.36
CA PRO A 10 3.05 6.17 -2.70
C PRO A 10 2.25 5.90 -3.96
N ASP A 11 1.20 6.68 -4.23
CA ASP A 11 0.37 6.53 -5.43
C ASP A 11 1.18 6.77 -6.70
N ARG A 12 1.90 7.88 -6.74
CA ARG A 12 2.70 8.24 -7.90
C ARG A 12 3.83 7.24 -8.13
N PHE A 13 4.47 6.79 -7.07
CA PHE A 13 5.48 5.75 -7.15
C PHE A 13 4.89 4.46 -7.71
N ALA A 14 3.76 4.00 -7.17
CA ALA A 14 3.09 2.79 -7.64
C ALA A 14 2.72 2.87 -9.13
N GLU A 15 2.15 3.97 -9.55
CA GLU A 15 1.77 4.18 -10.96
C GLU A 15 2.98 4.20 -11.90
N ARG A 16 4.11 4.70 -11.43
CA ARG A 16 5.34 4.75 -12.21
C ARG A 16 5.97 3.38 -12.44
N ILE A 17 5.94 2.51 -11.41
CA ILE A 17 6.67 1.23 -11.44
C ILE A 17 5.82 0.04 -11.87
N VAL A 18 4.49 0.16 -11.83
CA VAL A 18 3.56 -0.92 -12.20
C VAL A 18 3.10 -0.71 -13.63
N GLU A 19 3.31 -1.72 -14.48
CA GLU A 19 2.93 -1.63 -15.89
C GLU A 19 1.42 -1.56 -16.09
N GLU A 20 0.68 -2.37 -15.34
CA GLU A 20 -0.78 -2.39 -15.39
C GLU A 20 -1.37 -1.32 -14.47
N ARG A 21 -1.71 -0.17 -15.00
CA ARG A 21 -2.27 0.94 -14.21
C ARG A 21 -3.55 0.58 -13.46
N GLY A 22 -4.36 -0.29 -14.04
CA GLY A 22 -5.65 -0.68 -13.46
C GLY A 22 -5.56 -1.49 -12.17
N ILE A 23 -4.36 -1.93 -11.75
CA ILE A 23 -4.18 -2.71 -10.53
C ILE A 23 -3.74 -1.87 -9.32
N VAL A 24 -3.49 -0.58 -9.52
CA VAL A 24 -3.10 0.33 -8.43
C VAL A 24 -4.36 0.92 -7.79
N PHE A 25 -4.52 0.65 -6.51
CA PHE A 25 -5.64 1.12 -5.70
C PHE A 25 -5.14 1.99 -4.56
N SER A 26 -5.87 3.05 -4.26
CA SER A 26 -5.60 3.88 -3.10
C SER A 26 -6.84 4.64 -2.67
N LEU A 27 -6.88 5.00 -1.39
CA LEU A 27 -7.94 5.84 -0.84
C LEU A 27 -7.94 7.23 -1.49
N ARG A 28 -6.76 7.78 -1.77
CA ARG A 28 -6.61 9.07 -2.46
C ARG A 28 -7.26 9.07 -3.84
N LYS A 29 -7.05 8.01 -4.63
CA LYS A 29 -7.66 7.88 -5.96
C LYS A 29 -9.18 7.84 -5.88
N VAL A 30 -9.72 7.07 -4.94
CA VAL A 30 -11.17 6.94 -4.76
C VAL A 30 -11.78 8.27 -4.29
N ARG A 31 -11.12 8.97 -3.36
CA ARG A 31 -11.56 10.32 -2.96
C ARG A 31 -11.63 11.27 -4.16
N GLY A 32 -10.63 11.23 -5.02
CA GLY A 32 -10.60 12.04 -6.25
C GLY A 32 -11.78 11.76 -7.17
N LEU A 33 -12.19 10.50 -7.30
CA LEU A 33 -13.35 10.11 -8.09
C LEU A 33 -14.68 10.57 -7.48
N LEU A 34 -14.74 10.73 -6.17
CA LEU A 34 -15.94 11.14 -5.44
C LEU A 34 -16.06 12.65 -5.26
N ALA A 35 -14.98 13.39 -5.49
CA ALA A 35 -14.95 14.84 -5.31
C ALA A 35 -16.04 15.52 -6.18
N GLY A 36 -16.87 16.35 -5.56
CA GLY A 36 -17.99 17.01 -6.22
C GLY A 36 -19.23 16.16 -6.47
N LYS A 37 -19.17 14.84 -6.17
CA LYS A 37 -20.30 13.92 -6.36
C LYS A 37 -20.94 13.50 -5.05
N VAL A 38 -20.22 13.62 -3.95
CA VAL A 38 -20.62 13.25 -2.60
C VAL A 38 -20.27 14.40 -1.67
N GLY A 39 -21.07 14.64 -0.64
CA GLY A 39 -20.77 15.67 0.38
C GLY A 39 -19.43 15.40 1.07
N GLU A 40 -18.69 16.46 1.39
CA GLU A 40 -17.36 16.35 2.00
C GLU A 40 -17.35 15.53 3.29
N ASP A 41 -18.41 15.62 4.08
CA ASP A 41 -18.59 14.87 5.32
C ASP A 41 -18.76 13.36 5.09
N GLN A 42 -19.15 12.95 3.89
CA GLN A 42 -19.39 11.55 3.52
C GLN A 42 -18.27 10.94 2.67
N ILE A 43 -17.37 11.75 2.12
CA ILE A 43 -16.33 11.30 1.19
C ILE A 43 -15.46 10.20 1.81
N GLU A 44 -14.99 10.37 3.04
CA GLU A 44 -14.06 9.44 3.67
C GLU A 44 -14.68 8.05 3.85
N GLY A 45 -15.90 7.98 4.38
CA GLY A 45 -16.61 6.72 4.56
C GLY A 45 -16.92 6.02 3.24
N LYS A 46 -17.39 6.79 2.24
CA LYS A 46 -17.70 6.27 0.91
C LYS A 46 -16.46 5.78 0.18
N ALA A 47 -15.37 6.55 0.25
CA ALA A 47 -14.11 6.18 -0.39
C ALA A 47 -13.57 4.86 0.17
N ARG A 48 -13.61 4.70 1.48
CA ARG A 48 -13.16 3.48 2.14
C ARG A 48 -14.03 2.27 1.75
N GLU A 49 -15.33 2.44 1.74
CA GLU A 49 -16.28 1.40 1.34
C GLU A 49 -16.03 0.94 -0.10
N LEU A 50 -15.87 1.88 -1.02
CA LEU A 50 -15.61 1.56 -2.43
C LEU A 50 -14.23 0.92 -2.64
N LEU A 51 -13.22 1.41 -1.94
CA LEU A 51 -11.88 0.83 -2.01
C LEU A 51 -11.88 -0.61 -1.53
N ASP A 52 -12.47 -0.88 -0.38
CA ASP A 52 -12.55 -2.23 0.18
C ASP A 52 -13.28 -3.18 -0.76
N ALA A 53 -14.40 -2.76 -1.33
CA ALA A 53 -15.18 -3.56 -2.26
C ALA A 53 -14.37 -3.87 -3.54
N ALA A 54 -13.67 -2.89 -4.09
CA ALA A 54 -12.85 -3.07 -5.28
C ALA A 54 -11.68 -4.02 -5.04
N VAL A 55 -10.98 -3.87 -3.91
CA VAL A 55 -9.87 -4.73 -3.52
C VAL A 55 -10.37 -6.16 -3.29
N ALA A 56 -11.45 -6.33 -2.53
CA ALA A 56 -12.02 -7.65 -2.24
C ALA A 56 -12.45 -8.38 -3.53
N LYS A 57 -13.12 -7.68 -4.44
CA LYS A 57 -13.56 -8.25 -5.71
C LYS A 57 -12.39 -8.75 -6.55
N ARG A 58 -11.34 -7.95 -6.63
CA ARG A 58 -10.16 -8.28 -7.42
C ARG A 58 -9.39 -9.47 -6.83
N LEU A 59 -9.23 -9.48 -5.51
CA LEU A 59 -8.59 -10.60 -4.79
C LEU A 59 -9.39 -11.89 -4.95
N ALA A 60 -10.71 -11.82 -4.86
CA ALA A 60 -11.59 -12.99 -5.05
C ALA A 60 -11.47 -13.57 -6.46
N SER A 61 -11.17 -12.74 -7.45
CA SER A 61 -10.92 -13.18 -8.83
C SER A 61 -9.50 -13.70 -9.07
N GLY A 62 -8.68 -13.81 -8.03
CA GLY A 62 -7.30 -14.29 -8.13
C GLY A 62 -6.33 -13.29 -8.75
N GLN A 63 -6.72 -12.04 -8.88
CA GLN A 63 -5.91 -10.99 -9.51
C GLN A 63 -5.05 -10.25 -8.49
N THR A 64 -3.92 -9.76 -8.95
CA THR A 64 -2.99 -8.96 -8.12
C THR A 64 -3.58 -7.57 -7.85
N VAL A 65 -3.38 -7.09 -6.63
CA VAL A 65 -3.71 -5.73 -6.20
C VAL A 65 -2.43 -5.05 -5.73
N VAL A 66 -2.17 -3.85 -6.22
CA VAL A 66 -1.14 -2.97 -5.66
C VAL A 66 -1.88 -1.86 -4.90
N LEU A 67 -1.74 -1.88 -3.59
CA LEU A 67 -2.38 -0.91 -2.72
C LEU A 67 -1.35 0.12 -2.27
N ALA A 68 -1.56 1.37 -2.65
CA ALA A 68 -0.73 2.49 -2.19
C ALA A 68 -1.37 3.12 -0.96
N ILE A 69 -0.62 3.18 0.13
CA ILE A 69 -1.07 3.73 1.40
C ILE A 69 -0.20 4.91 1.79
N GLU A 70 -0.82 6.07 1.91
CA GLU A 70 -0.21 7.25 2.47
C GLU A 70 -0.40 7.24 3.99
N GLY A 71 0.68 7.11 4.73
CA GLY A 71 0.66 7.02 6.19
C GLY A 71 1.10 5.66 6.73
N PHE A 72 1.08 5.54 8.05
CA PHE A 72 1.70 4.40 8.75
C PHE A 72 0.79 3.75 9.80
N ASP A 73 -0.52 3.91 9.67
CA ASP A 73 -1.48 3.33 10.61
C ASP A 73 -1.47 1.80 10.51
N PRO A 74 -1.13 1.08 11.59
CA PRO A 74 -1.15 -0.39 11.60
C PRO A 74 -2.53 -0.97 11.31
N ALA A 75 -3.60 -0.29 11.71
CA ALA A 75 -4.97 -0.75 11.46
C ALA A 75 -5.31 -0.76 9.96
N GLU A 76 -4.78 0.19 9.19
CA GLU A 76 -4.92 0.20 7.73
C GLU A 76 -4.24 -1.01 7.10
N ARG A 77 -3.01 -1.31 7.52
CA ARG A 77 -2.29 -2.48 7.00
C ARG A 77 -3.03 -3.77 7.35
N ASP A 78 -3.44 -3.91 8.59
CA ASP A 78 -4.14 -5.10 9.08
C ASP A 78 -5.43 -5.37 8.30
N ARG A 79 -6.18 -4.32 8.00
CA ARG A 79 -7.43 -4.41 7.23
C ARG A 79 -7.22 -5.13 5.89
N TYR A 80 -6.21 -4.72 5.13
CA TYR A 80 -5.95 -5.29 3.80
C TYR A 80 -5.19 -6.61 3.85
N VAL A 81 -4.39 -6.83 4.88
CA VAL A 81 -3.78 -8.13 5.15
C VAL A 81 -4.87 -9.18 5.39
N ARG A 82 -5.90 -8.84 6.16
CA ARG A 82 -7.03 -9.75 6.41
C ARG A 82 -7.81 -10.06 5.14
N LEU A 83 -8.05 -9.07 4.28
CA LEU A 83 -8.72 -9.28 2.99
C LEU A 83 -7.91 -10.23 2.10
N ALA A 84 -6.60 -10.03 2.02
CA ALA A 84 -5.72 -10.88 1.24
C ALA A 84 -5.66 -12.30 1.80
N HIS A 85 -5.59 -12.43 3.12
CA HIS A 85 -5.57 -13.73 3.80
C HIS A 85 -6.86 -14.51 3.55
N ALA A 86 -8.01 -13.84 3.63
CA ALA A 86 -9.32 -14.46 3.36
C ALA A 86 -9.41 -15.01 1.93
N ASN A 87 -8.67 -14.42 1.00
CA ASN A 87 -8.61 -14.84 -0.40
C ASN A 87 -7.36 -15.69 -0.73
N ARG A 88 -6.63 -16.13 0.30
CA ARG A 88 -5.40 -16.95 0.16
C ARG A 88 -4.34 -16.33 -0.74
N ARG A 89 -4.20 -15.00 -0.68
CA ARG A 89 -3.21 -14.26 -1.46
C ARG A 89 -2.02 -13.89 -0.59
N PRO A 90 -0.78 -14.06 -1.10
CA PRO A 90 0.40 -13.61 -0.37
C PRO A 90 0.42 -12.08 -0.25
N ARG A 91 1.03 -11.57 0.81
CA ARG A 91 1.11 -10.15 1.13
C ARG A 91 2.57 -9.73 1.16
N HIS A 92 2.85 -8.64 0.46
CA HIS A 92 4.19 -8.07 0.38
C HIS A 92 4.10 -6.59 0.74
N LEU A 93 5.10 -6.09 1.47
CA LEU A 93 5.15 -4.69 1.87
C LEU A 93 6.42 -4.04 1.32
N ILE A 94 6.24 -2.87 0.73
CA ILE A 94 7.33 -1.99 0.33
C ILE A 94 7.18 -0.69 1.12
N LEU A 95 8.19 -0.35 1.90
CA LEU A 95 8.28 0.95 2.58
C LEU A 95 9.08 1.90 1.71
N LEU A 96 8.46 3.02 1.36
CA LEU A 96 9.15 4.14 0.71
C LEU A 96 9.73 5.05 1.79
N GLU A 97 11.05 5.16 1.84
CA GLU A 97 11.72 6.06 2.75
C GLU A 97 11.64 7.50 2.24
N ALA A 98 11.52 8.45 3.14
CA ALA A 98 11.59 9.87 2.86
C ALA A 98 12.67 10.52 3.71
N ARG A 99 13.18 11.66 3.26
CA ARG A 99 14.14 12.45 4.05
C ARG A 99 13.46 12.94 5.31
N ARG A 100 14.22 13.00 6.40
CA ARG A 100 13.71 13.39 7.72
C ARG A 100 12.98 14.73 7.69
N GLU A 101 13.51 15.70 6.96
CA GLU A 101 12.93 17.04 6.83
C GLU A 101 11.66 17.07 5.99
N GLN A 102 11.38 16.03 5.20
CA GLN A 102 10.17 15.91 4.38
C GLN A 102 9.02 15.20 5.12
N VAL A 103 9.33 14.52 6.22
CA VAL A 103 8.33 13.77 7.00
C VAL A 103 7.65 14.74 7.96
N GLN A 104 6.33 14.77 7.94
CA GLN A 104 5.54 15.61 8.86
C GLN A 104 5.63 15.07 10.28
N ASP A 105 5.49 15.96 11.28
CA ASP A 105 5.60 15.59 12.68
C ASP A 105 4.60 14.50 13.08
N GLU A 106 3.41 14.55 12.54
CA GLU A 106 2.33 13.58 12.80
C GLU A 106 2.66 12.18 12.25
N GLU A 107 3.48 12.12 11.20
CA GLU A 107 3.87 10.86 10.54
C GLU A 107 5.05 10.16 11.20
N ARG A 108 5.90 10.91 11.92
CA ARG A 108 7.16 10.40 12.48
C ARG A 108 7.00 9.20 13.42
N PRO A 109 6.08 9.23 14.40
CA PRO A 109 5.94 8.09 15.30
C PRO A 109 5.59 6.80 14.58
N GLY A 110 4.69 6.86 13.61
CA GLY A 110 4.30 5.70 12.82
C GLY A 110 5.42 5.18 11.93
N LEU A 111 6.18 6.07 11.30
CA LEU A 111 7.33 5.71 10.49
C LEU A 111 8.43 5.07 11.33
N ASP A 112 8.75 5.64 12.49
CA ASP A 112 9.76 5.11 13.39
C ASP A 112 9.36 3.72 13.91
N GLU A 113 8.09 3.52 14.24
CA GLU A 113 7.59 2.22 14.68
C GLU A 113 7.65 1.18 13.55
N LEU A 114 7.30 1.57 12.33
CA LEU A 114 7.41 0.67 11.17
C LEU A 114 8.86 0.29 10.88
N ARG A 115 9.78 1.26 10.95
CA ARG A 115 11.23 0.99 10.82
C ARG A 115 11.71 0.03 11.89
N ARG A 116 11.28 0.24 13.13
CA ARG A 116 11.63 -0.64 14.25
C ARG A 116 11.14 -2.07 13.99
N ALA A 117 9.90 -2.22 13.56
CA ALA A 117 9.31 -3.51 13.24
C ALA A 117 10.03 -4.21 12.09
N LEU A 118 10.44 -3.45 11.06
CA LEU A 118 11.24 -3.97 9.96
C LEU A 118 12.62 -4.45 10.43
N ASP A 119 13.30 -3.65 11.24
CA ASP A 119 14.63 -3.98 11.77
C ASP A 119 14.58 -5.20 12.70
N ALA A 120 13.50 -5.36 13.46
CA ALA A 120 13.27 -6.50 14.35
C ALA A 120 12.69 -7.72 13.62
N ASN A 121 12.42 -7.61 12.32
CA ASN A 121 11.82 -8.66 11.49
C ASN A 121 10.45 -9.14 12.03
N GLU A 122 9.64 -8.22 12.50
CA GLU A 122 8.34 -8.50 13.12
C GLU A 122 7.16 -8.50 12.12
N LEU A 123 7.35 -8.02 10.89
CA LEU A 123 6.25 -7.88 9.94
C LEU A 123 5.69 -9.21 9.42
N GLY A 124 6.44 -10.29 9.56
CA GLY A 124 5.91 -11.63 9.33
C GLY A 124 4.74 -11.97 10.25
N LYS A 125 4.77 -11.47 11.50
CA LYS A 125 3.69 -11.62 12.47
C LYS A 125 2.44 -10.83 12.09
N GLU A 126 2.60 -9.69 11.39
CA GLU A 126 1.48 -8.96 10.82
C GLU A 126 0.86 -9.66 9.61
N GLY A 127 1.56 -10.64 9.03
CA GLY A 127 1.07 -11.42 7.90
C GLY A 127 1.77 -11.13 6.57
N PHE A 128 2.87 -10.39 6.55
CA PHE A 128 3.63 -10.11 5.34
C PHE A 128 4.63 -11.24 5.04
N ALA A 129 4.57 -11.76 3.81
CA ALA A 129 5.50 -12.79 3.35
C ALA A 129 6.88 -12.20 3.06
N THR A 130 6.93 -11.00 2.51
CA THR A 130 8.18 -10.28 2.22
C THR A 130 8.04 -8.81 2.53
N THR A 131 9.18 -8.18 2.85
CA THR A 131 9.27 -6.74 3.09
C THR A 131 10.47 -6.17 2.35
N LEU A 132 10.36 -4.93 1.88
CA LEU A 132 11.42 -4.22 1.18
C LEU A 132 11.41 -2.75 1.61
N ARG A 133 12.58 -2.18 1.84
CA ARG A 133 12.75 -0.74 2.08
C ARG A 133 13.43 -0.12 0.87
N LEU A 134 12.84 0.95 0.34
CA LEU A 134 13.40 1.69 -0.78
C LEU A 134 13.63 3.14 -0.38
N GLY A 135 14.85 3.62 -0.56
CA GLY A 135 15.22 4.99 -0.24
C GLY A 135 16.36 5.50 -1.11
N GLY A 136 16.59 6.81 -1.11
CA GLY A 136 17.66 7.44 -1.85
C GLY A 136 17.62 7.14 -3.34
N ASN A 137 18.75 6.73 -3.89
CA ASN A 137 18.88 6.43 -5.32
C ASN A 137 18.02 5.25 -5.77
N ALA A 138 17.78 4.29 -4.91
CA ALA A 138 16.94 3.12 -5.25
C ALA A 138 15.53 3.51 -5.68
N LEU A 139 14.95 4.57 -5.07
CA LEU A 139 13.63 5.07 -5.45
C LEU A 139 13.59 5.62 -6.86
N SER A 140 14.63 6.34 -7.28
CA SER A 140 14.70 6.94 -8.61
C SER A 140 15.16 5.96 -9.68
N GLU A 141 15.97 4.98 -9.32
CA GLU A 141 16.52 3.98 -10.24
C GLU A 141 15.57 2.83 -10.54
N LEU A 142 14.66 2.53 -9.61
CA LEU A 142 13.68 1.47 -9.82
C LEU A 142 12.71 1.87 -10.94
N LYS A 143 12.71 1.08 -12.02
CA LYS A 143 11.88 1.38 -13.20
C LYS A 143 10.59 0.57 -13.23
N ARG A 144 10.61 -0.64 -12.64
CA ARG A 144 9.50 -1.56 -12.78
C ARG A 144 9.52 -2.64 -11.71
N ILE A 145 8.34 -3.05 -11.25
CA ILE A 145 8.15 -4.25 -10.44
C ILE A 145 7.37 -5.27 -11.26
N VAL A 146 7.86 -6.51 -11.24
CA VAL A 146 7.19 -7.64 -11.86
C VAL A 146 6.75 -8.60 -10.76
N PHE A 147 5.49 -9.00 -10.81
CA PHE A 147 4.93 -9.99 -9.90
C PHE A 147 5.03 -11.36 -10.55
N ALA A 148 5.92 -12.20 -10.03
CA ALA A 148 6.04 -13.57 -10.48
C ALA A 148 4.82 -14.37 -10.01
N ALA A 149 4.27 -15.21 -10.89
CA ALA A 149 3.27 -16.19 -10.48
C ALA A 149 3.91 -17.16 -9.48
N PRO A 150 3.17 -17.61 -8.44
CA PRO A 150 3.70 -18.63 -7.55
C PRO A 150 4.05 -19.89 -8.36
N PRO A 151 5.11 -20.63 -7.96
CA PRO A 151 5.43 -21.86 -8.64
C PRO A 151 4.21 -22.78 -8.65
N ARG A 152 3.92 -23.34 -9.80
CA ARG A 152 2.85 -24.34 -9.92
C ARG A 152 3.34 -25.58 -9.20
N ASP A 153 2.56 -26.02 -8.24
CA ASP A 153 2.75 -27.35 -7.66
C ASP A 153 2.36 -28.37 -8.74
N ASP A 154 3.35 -28.95 -9.33
CA ASP A 154 3.13 -30.07 -10.28
C ASP A 154 2.88 -31.35 -9.50
#